data_6d5bc8c727afbf196bf9396025f58611
#
_entry.id   6d5bc8c727afbf196bf9396025f58611
#
_cell.length_a   1.000
_cell.length_b   1.000
_cell.length_c   1.000
_cell.angle_alpha   90.00
_cell.angle_beta   90.00
_cell.angle_gamma   90.00
#
_symmetry.space_group_name_H-M   'P 1'
#
loop_
_entity.id
_entity.type
_entity.pdbx_description
1 polymer ?
#
loop_
_entity_poly.entity_id
_entity_poly.type
_entity_poly.pdbx_seq_one_letter_code
_entity_poly.pdbx_strand_id
1 'polypeptide(L)'
;MRDYRIWAMMDNGEVLHSIAQIAVRTPGGQSLLAETVALLQRERPHYNWVGIYLLEGDELVLGPYVGKPTPHTRIPLNKGICGAAASTGQTLIVDDVNADPRYLACSLETRSEIVVPIARLGQVLGEIDIDSDRPAAFTEEDRRLLESVAEILAGKL
;
A
#
# COMPACT_ATOMS: atom_id res chain seq x y z
N MET A 1 -21.69 32.27 12.30
CA MET A 1 -21.14 31.10 12.97
C MET A 1 -20.53 30.20 11.90
N ARG A 2 -19.23 30.18 11.74
CA ARG A 2 -18.57 29.29 10.77
C ARG A 2 -18.45 27.93 11.46
N ASP A 3 -19.15 26.95 10.92
CA ASP A 3 -19.09 25.57 11.36
C ASP A 3 -17.70 25.02 10.96
N TYR A 4 -16.72 25.13 11.85
CA TYR A 4 -15.44 24.45 11.72
C TYR A 4 -15.68 22.98 12.05
N ARG A 5 -16.27 22.23 11.12
CA ARG A 5 -16.14 20.78 11.15
C ARG A 5 -14.67 20.50 10.92
N ILE A 6 -13.96 20.25 12.01
CA ILE A 6 -12.69 19.54 11.96
C ILE A 6 -13.06 18.19 11.34
N TRP A 7 -12.69 17.99 10.10
CA TRP A 7 -12.85 16.70 9.45
C TRP A 7 -12.00 15.71 10.23
N ALA A 8 -12.62 15.01 11.17
CA ALA A 8 -11.96 13.91 11.86
C ALA A 8 -11.61 12.86 10.80
N MET A 9 -10.36 12.40 10.82
CA MET A 9 -9.93 11.31 9.94
C MET A 9 -10.74 10.06 10.25
N MET A 10 -11.02 9.27 9.23
CA MET A 10 -11.72 8.01 9.36
C MET A 10 -10.92 7.05 10.25
N ASP A 11 -11.60 6.36 11.14
CA ASP A 11 -11.02 5.22 11.83
C ASP A 11 -10.80 4.04 10.84
N ASN A 12 -10.16 2.97 11.29
CA ASN A 12 -9.85 1.83 10.43
C ASN A 12 -11.11 1.13 9.90
N GLY A 13 -12.16 1.05 10.71
CA GLY A 13 -13.44 0.47 10.30
C GLY A 13 -14.12 1.30 9.22
N GLU A 14 -14.10 2.61 9.35
CA GLU A 14 -14.66 3.54 8.36
C GLU A 14 -13.88 3.50 7.04
N VAL A 15 -12.54 3.42 7.11
CA VAL A 15 -11.70 3.26 5.91
C VAL A 15 -12.03 1.95 5.19
N LEU A 16 -12.10 0.83 5.92
CA LEU A 16 -12.44 -0.47 5.34
C LEU A 16 -13.84 -0.47 4.73
N HIS A 17 -14.82 0.09 5.43
CA HIS A 17 -16.18 0.20 4.91
C HIS A 17 -16.21 1.00 3.60
N SER A 18 -15.51 2.13 3.55
CA SER A 18 -15.42 2.96 2.35
C SER A 18 -14.78 2.22 1.18
N ILE A 19 -13.69 1.48 1.41
CA ILE A 19 -13.04 0.68 0.36
C ILE A 19 -13.95 -0.45 -0.11
N ALA A 20 -14.66 -1.13 0.80
CA ALA A 20 -15.62 -2.15 0.44
C ALA A 20 -16.75 -1.59 -0.43
N GLN A 21 -17.25 -0.40 -0.13
CA GLN A 21 -18.27 0.27 -0.96
C GLN A 21 -17.71 0.64 -2.34
N ILE A 22 -16.48 1.14 -2.41
CA ILE A 22 -15.80 1.39 -3.69
C ILE A 22 -15.73 0.09 -4.52
N ALA A 23 -15.33 -1.01 -3.89
CA ALA A 23 -15.24 -2.31 -4.55
C ALA A 23 -16.58 -2.81 -5.09
N VAL A 24 -17.68 -2.54 -4.40
CA VAL A 24 -19.03 -2.93 -4.84
C VAL A 24 -19.47 -2.13 -6.06
N ARG A 25 -19.28 -0.80 -6.07
CA ARG A 25 -19.73 0.08 -7.15
C ARG A 25 -18.81 0.13 -8.35
N THR A 26 -17.56 -0.30 -8.19
CA THR A 26 -16.54 -0.26 -9.23
C THR A 26 -16.37 -1.66 -9.79
N PRO A 27 -16.40 -1.86 -11.11
CA PRO A 27 -16.27 -3.21 -11.69
C PRO A 27 -14.89 -3.86 -11.51
N GLY A 28 -14.00 -3.22 -10.78
CA GLY A 28 -12.62 -3.66 -10.55
C GLY A 28 -11.62 -2.95 -11.46
N GLY A 29 -10.38 -3.41 -11.42
CA GLY A 29 -9.31 -2.84 -12.25
C GLY A 29 -8.76 -1.52 -11.76
N GLN A 30 -8.23 -0.73 -12.67
CA GLN A 30 -7.46 0.47 -12.37
C GLN A 30 -8.22 1.51 -11.53
N SER A 31 -9.52 1.67 -11.76
CA SER A 31 -10.34 2.64 -11.01
C SER A 31 -10.44 2.29 -9.53
N LEU A 32 -10.65 1.00 -9.19
CA LEU A 32 -10.68 0.55 -7.80
C LEU A 32 -9.34 0.78 -7.11
N LEU A 33 -8.24 0.42 -7.76
CA LEU A 33 -6.91 0.59 -7.21
C LEU A 33 -6.58 2.08 -7.01
N ALA A 34 -6.91 2.93 -7.98
CA ALA A 34 -6.68 4.37 -7.91
C ALA A 34 -7.46 5.03 -6.76
N GLU A 35 -8.74 4.69 -6.60
CA GLU A 35 -9.56 5.22 -5.50
C GLU A 35 -9.06 4.72 -4.14
N THR A 36 -8.57 3.49 -4.06
CA THR A 36 -8.01 2.90 -2.83
C THR A 36 -6.76 3.64 -2.38
N VAL A 37 -5.77 3.85 -3.27
CA VAL A 37 -4.54 4.56 -2.91
C VAL A 37 -4.81 6.01 -2.51
N ALA A 38 -5.74 6.68 -3.20
CA ALA A 38 -6.13 8.04 -2.88
C ALA A 38 -6.79 8.14 -1.50
N LEU A 39 -7.69 7.21 -1.17
CA LEU A 39 -8.35 7.16 0.13
C LEU A 39 -7.36 6.92 1.27
N LEU A 40 -6.50 5.93 1.13
CA LEU A 40 -5.49 5.59 2.14
C LEU A 40 -4.57 6.79 2.43
N GLN A 41 -4.05 7.43 1.40
CA GLN A 41 -3.15 8.57 1.55
C GLN A 41 -3.86 9.77 2.19
N ARG A 42 -5.12 10.04 1.80
CA ARG A 42 -5.90 11.14 2.37
C ARG A 42 -6.20 10.92 3.86
N GLU A 43 -6.57 9.72 4.25
CA GLU A 43 -6.96 9.38 5.63
C GLU A 43 -5.77 9.09 6.55
N ARG A 44 -4.57 8.94 6.01
CA ARG A 44 -3.33 8.68 6.76
C ARG A 44 -2.22 9.61 6.28
N PRO A 45 -2.09 10.84 6.84
CA PRO A 45 -1.12 11.82 6.36
C PRO A 45 0.33 11.39 6.45
N HIS A 46 0.64 10.41 7.32
CA HIS A 46 1.99 9.84 7.43
C HIS A 46 2.29 8.77 6.37
N TYR A 47 1.30 8.40 5.55
CA TYR A 47 1.52 7.61 4.34
C TYR A 47 1.94 8.57 3.23
N ASN A 48 3.23 8.87 3.15
CA ASN A 48 3.76 9.88 2.23
C ASN A 48 3.74 9.41 0.78
N TRP A 49 3.87 8.11 0.58
CA TRP A 49 3.72 7.47 -0.73
C TRP A 49 2.88 6.21 -0.57
N VAL A 50 1.87 6.05 -1.41
CA VAL A 50 1.00 4.86 -1.43
C VAL A 50 0.89 4.39 -2.86
N GLY A 51 1.25 3.15 -3.13
CA GLY A 51 1.15 2.56 -4.45
C GLY A 51 0.72 1.10 -4.41
N ILE A 52 0.25 0.63 -5.55
CA ILE A 52 -0.09 -0.78 -5.75
C ILE A 52 0.70 -1.28 -6.94
N TYR A 53 1.48 -2.33 -6.71
CA TYR A 53 2.15 -3.10 -7.75
C TYR A 53 1.32 -4.33 -8.08
N LEU A 54 1.23 -4.67 -9.36
CA LEU A 54 0.62 -5.91 -9.84
C LEU A 54 1.71 -6.86 -10.32
N LEU A 55 1.56 -8.14 -9.99
CA LEU A 55 2.52 -9.16 -10.43
C LEU A 55 2.24 -9.56 -11.87
N GLU A 56 3.22 -9.37 -12.74
CA GLU A 56 3.22 -9.79 -14.14
C GLU A 56 4.43 -10.71 -14.37
N GLY A 57 4.18 -12.01 -14.44
CA GLY A 57 5.26 -13.00 -14.54
C GLY A 57 6.12 -13.00 -13.28
N ASP A 58 7.38 -12.62 -13.41
CA ASP A 58 8.35 -12.52 -12.32
C ASP A 58 8.72 -11.07 -11.93
N GLU A 59 7.91 -10.11 -12.37
CA GLU A 59 8.08 -8.69 -12.06
C GLU A 59 6.84 -8.09 -11.42
N LEU A 60 7.06 -7.19 -10.47
CA LEU A 60 6.05 -6.29 -9.94
C LEU A 60 6.00 -5.04 -10.82
N VAL A 61 4.83 -4.73 -11.35
CA VAL A 61 4.60 -3.59 -12.24
C VAL A 61 3.77 -2.54 -11.53
N LEU A 62 4.26 -1.30 -11.49
CA LEU A 62 3.59 -0.21 -10.79
C LEU A 62 2.25 0.11 -11.46
N GLY A 63 1.19 0.03 -10.65
CA GLY A 63 -0.15 0.50 -10.97
C GLY A 63 -0.39 1.90 -10.41
N PRO A 64 -1.62 2.22 -9.98
CA PRO A 64 -1.91 3.52 -9.39
C PRO A 64 -1.10 3.80 -8.12
N TYR A 65 -0.67 5.05 -7.97
CA TYR A 65 0.01 5.52 -6.78
C TYR A 65 -0.27 7.00 -6.52
N VAL A 66 -0.02 7.43 -5.30
CA VAL A 66 -0.07 8.82 -4.86
C VAL A 66 1.24 9.14 -4.12
N GLY A 67 1.86 10.23 -4.49
CA GLY A 67 3.14 10.68 -3.94
C GLY A 67 4.11 11.10 -5.02
N LYS A 68 5.39 11.27 -4.65
CA LYS A 68 6.43 11.65 -5.60
C LYS A 68 6.66 10.55 -6.65
N PRO A 69 7.00 10.90 -7.89
CA PRO A 69 7.38 9.90 -8.89
C PRO A 69 8.52 9.01 -8.40
N THR A 70 8.43 7.72 -8.73
CA THR A 70 9.44 6.73 -8.41
C THR A 70 10.14 6.21 -9.67
N PRO A 71 11.45 5.93 -9.65
CA PRO A 71 12.13 5.25 -10.75
C PRO A 71 11.81 3.75 -10.82
N HIS A 72 11.25 3.17 -9.74
CA HIS A 72 10.98 1.73 -9.62
C HIS A 72 9.59 1.39 -10.13
N THR A 73 9.39 1.49 -11.45
CA THR A 73 8.13 1.15 -12.11
C THR A 73 7.99 -0.36 -12.41
N ARG A 74 9.11 -1.08 -12.42
CA ARG A 74 9.19 -2.53 -12.53
C ARG A 74 10.23 -3.06 -11.57
N ILE A 75 9.85 -4.02 -10.73
CA ILE A 75 10.71 -4.60 -9.70
C ILE A 75 10.72 -6.11 -9.86
N PRO A 76 11.88 -6.72 -10.16
CA PRO A 76 12.01 -8.18 -10.15
C PRO A 76 11.73 -8.76 -8.76
N LEU A 77 11.15 -9.95 -8.69
CA LEU A 77 10.78 -10.61 -7.43
C LEU A 77 11.97 -10.89 -6.48
N ASN A 78 13.20 -10.88 -7.00
CA ASN A 78 14.39 -11.06 -6.19
C ASN A 78 15.03 -9.73 -5.72
N LYS A 79 14.33 -8.60 -5.87
CA LYS A 79 14.84 -7.26 -5.55
C LYS A 79 13.96 -6.53 -4.54
N GLY A 80 14.62 -5.83 -3.62
CA GLY A 80 13.96 -4.91 -2.71
C GLY A 80 13.10 -5.55 -1.64
N ILE A 81 12.52 -4.72 -0.79
CA ILE A 81 11.53 -5.11 0.22
C ILE A 81 10.27 -5.59 -0.48
N CYS A 82 9.84 -4.91 -1.54
CA CYS A 82 8.71 -5.30 -2.38
C CYS A 82 8.88 -6.71 -2.95
N GLY A 83 10.02 -7.00 -3.55
CA GLY A 83 10.32 -8.35 -4.07
C GLY A 83 10.31 -9.42 -2.99
N ALA A 84 10.84 -9.11 -1.81
CA ALA A 84 10.84 -10.02 -0.66
C ALA A 84 9.42 -10.32 -0.15
N ALA A 85 8.56 -9.31 -0.04
CA ALA A 85 7.17 -9.47 0.38
C ALA A 85 6.38 -10.32 -0.63
N ALA A 86 6.49 -10.01 -1.91
CA ALA A 86 5.80 -10.76 -2.96
C ALA A 86 6.27 -12.22 -3.06
N SER A 87 7.57 -12.46 -2.94
CA SER A 87 8.16 -13.81 -3.03
C SER A 87 7.77 -14.71 -1.85
N THR A 88 7.63 -14.13 -0.65
CA THR A 88 7.28 -14.87 0.56
C THR A 88 5.79 -14.90 0.85
N GLY A 89 5.01 -14.03 0.25
CA GLY A 89 3.59 -13.84 0.57
C GLY A 89 3.36 -13.27 1.98
N GLN A 90 4.38 -12.63 2.57
CA GLN A 90 4.33 -12.11 3.94
C GLN A 90 4.36 -10.59 3.94
N THR A 91 3.55 -9.99 4.82
CA THR A 91 3.63 -8.57 5.11
C THR A 91 4.98 -8.24 5.76
N LEU A 92 5.66 -7.21 5.25
CA LEU A 92 6.90 -6.70 5.82
C LEU A 92 6.71 -5.30 6.33
N ILE A 93 7.09 -5.07 7.60
CA ILE A 93 7.19 -3.74 8.20
C ILE A 93 8.68 -3.48 8.45
N VAL A 94 9.18 -2.37 7.89
CA VAL A 94 10.57 -1.95 8.03
C VAL A 94 10.60 -0.61 8.74
N ASP A 95 11.05 -0.60 9.99
CA ASP A 95 11.05 0.58 10.86
C ASP A 95 12.13 1.61 10.45
N ASP A 96 13.22 1.15 9.86
CA ASP A 96 14.30 1.98 9.32
C ASP A 96 14.80 1.38 8.00
N VAL A 97 14.38 1.95 6.90
CA VAL A 97 14.75 1.47 5.56
C VAL A 97 16.26 1.57 5.28
N ASN A 98 16.93 2.54 5.89
CA ASN A 98 18.38 2.71 5.71
C ASN A 98 19.21 1.61 6.42
N ALA A 99 18.60 0.92 7.38
CA ALA A 99 19.21 -0.21 8.07
C ALA A 99 18.89 -1.56 7.38
N ASP A 100 17.98 -1.60 6.43
CA ASP A 100 17.62 -2.82 5.71
C ASP A 100 18.42 -2.95 4.42
N PRO A 101 19.25 -3.99 4.26
CA PRO A 101 20.10 -4.15 3.06
C PRO A 101 19.30 -4.42 1.78
N ARG A 102 18.01 -4.78 1.88
CA ARG A 102 17.13 -5.03 0.73
C ARG A 102 16.56 -3.74 0.14
N TYR A 103 16.62 -2.62 0.88
CA TYR A 103 15.96 -1.39 0.48
C TYR A 103 16.43 -0.86 -0.88
N LEU A 104 15.46 -0.63 -1.77
CA LEU A 104 15.65 0.09 -3.03
C LEU A 104 15.18 1.54 -2.83
N ALA A 105 16.12 2.48 -2.77
CA ALA A 105 15.82 3.87 -2.48
C ALA A 105 14.94 4.50 -3.57
N CYS A 106 13.69 4.81 -3.23
CA CYS A 106 12.75 5.56 -4.07
C CYS A 106 12.84 7.07 -3.79
N SER A 107 13.16 7.42 -2.55
CA SER A 107 13.25 8.80 -2.07
C SER A 107 14.26 8.87 -0.93
N LEU A 108 15.00 9.97 -0.85
CA LEU A 108 15.92 10.23 0.26
C LEU A 108 15.20 10.53 1.57
N GLU A 109 13.93 10.92 1.50
CA GLU A 109 13.12 11.27 2.67
C GLU A 109 12.47 10.05 3.33
N THR A 110 12.30 8.93 2.62
CA THR A 110 11.69 7.71 3.17
C THR A 110 12.50 7.17 4.35
N ARG A 111 11.81 6.89 5.45
CA ARG A 111 12.41 6.35 6.68
C ARG A 111 11.89 4.97 7.04
N SER A 112 10.60 4.73 6.83
CA SER A 112 9.96 3.44 7.10
C SER A 112 9.04 3.03 5.96
N GLU A 113 8.76 1.73 5.87
CA GLU A 113 7.99 1.14 4.78
C GLU A 113 7.15 -0.01 5.30
N ILE A 114 5.95 -0.17 4.75
CA ILE A 114 5.14 -1.37 4.90
C ILE A 114 4.76 -1.90 3.52
N VAL A 115 4.93 -3.19 3.30
CA VAL A 115 4.53 -3.87 2.07
C VAL A 115 3.60 -5.03 2.43
N VAL A 116 2.41 -5.02 1.83
CA VAL A 116 1.36 -6.00 2.12
C VAL A 116 0.99 -6.73 0.82
N PRO A 117 1.25 -8.03 0.72
CA PRO A 117 0.87 -8.81 -0.46
C PRO A 117 -0.65 -8.84 -0.65
N ILE A 118 -1.08 -8.74 -1.89
CA ILE A 118 -2.46 -9.00 -2.32
C ILE A 118 -2.47 -10.42 -2.87
N ALA A 119 -3.12 -11.34 -2.17
CA ALA A 119 -3.10 -12.75 -2.53
C ALA A 119 -4.51 -13.36 -2.50
N ARG A 120 -4.73 -14.32 -3.39
CA ARG A 120 -5.96 -15.09 -3.44
C ARG A 120 -5.61 -16.58 -3.59
N LEU A 121 -6.19 -17.40 -2.70
CA LEU A 121 -5.94 -18.86 -2.69
C LEU A 121 -4.44 -19.22 -2.66
N GLY A 122 -3.67 -18.47 -1.85
CA GLY A 122 -2.22 -18.68 -1.70
C GLY A 122 -1.36 -18.13 -2.84
N GLN A 123 -1.97 -17.53 -3.86
CA GLN A 123 -1.24 -16.95 -4.99
C GLN A 123 -1.18 -15.43 -4.87
N VAL A 124 0.02 -14.88 -4.89
CA VAL A 124 0.25 -13.41 -4.89
C VAL A 124 -0.11 -12.85 -6.25
N LEU A 125 -0.98 -11.83 -6.24
CA LEU A 125 -1.44 -11.10 -7.43
C LEU A 125 -0.78 -9.72 -7.56
N GLY A 126 -0.28 -9.20 -6.46
CA GLY A 126 0.34 -7.90 -6.36
C GLY A 126 0.63 -7.55 -4.90
N GLU A 127 0.80 -6.27 -4.62
CA GLU A 127 1.05 -5.78 -3.27
C GLU A 127 0.67 -4.31 -3.11
N ILE A 128 0.38 -3.94 -1.86
CA ILE A 128 0.26 -2.56 -1.43
C ILE A 128 1.61 -2.17 -0.84
N ASP A 129 2.19 -1.09 -1.34
CA ASP A 129 3.48 -0.54 -0.88
C ASP A 129 3.27 0.88 -0.36
N ILE A 130 3.69 1.13 0.87
CA ILE A 130 3.54 2.43 1.53
C ILE A 130 4.84 2.86 2.19
N ASP A 131 5.28 4.07 1.85
CA ASP A 131 6.45 4.71 2.44
C ASP A 131 6.03 5.85 3.36
N SER A 132 6.79 6.03 4.44
CA SER A 132 6.68 7.17 5.33
C SER A 132 8.02 7.85 5.56
N ASP A 133 7.97 9.18 5.66
CA ASP A 133 9.13 10.01 6.02
C ASP A 133 9.42 9.96 7.53
N ARG A 134 8.61 9.25 8.29
CA ARG A 134 8.80 9.02 9.73
C ARG A 134 9.43 7.64 9.95
N PRO A 135 10.42 7.50 10.84
CA PRO A 135 10.89 6.18 11.27
C PRO A 135 9.79 5.48 12.07
N ALA A 136 9.73 4.15 11.97
CA ALA A 136 8.79 3.30 12.69
C ALA A 136 7.33 3.80 12.63
N ALA A 137 6.90 4.26 11.44
CA ALA A 137 5.59 4.85 11.26
C ALA A 137 4.45 3.84 11.25
N PHE A 138 4.73 2.57 10.98
CA PHE A 138 3.71 1.54 10.78
C PHE A 138 3.61 0.63 12.00
N THR A 139 2.37 0.48 12.49
CA THR A 139 2.03 -0.33 13.64
C THR A 139 1.33 -1.63 13.25
N GLU A 140 1.02 -2.47 14.22
CA GLU A 140 0.21 -3.66 14.01
C GLU A 140 -1.23 -3.34 13.57
N GLU A 141 -1.74 -2.15 13.92
CA GLU A 141 -3.03 -1.67 13.44
C GLU A 141 -3.00 -1.33 11.95
N ASP A 142 -1.91 -0.71 11.47
CA ASP A 142 -1.70 -0.49 10.04
C ASP A 142 -1.62 -1.82 9.29
N ARG A 143 -0.90 -2.79 9.82
CA ARG A 143 -0.83 -4.14 9.24
C ARG A 143 -2.22 -4.74 9.06
N ARG A 144 -3.03 -4.77 10.10
CA ARG A 144 -4.38 -5.35 10.06
C ARG A 144 -5.30 -4.63 9.09
N LEU A 145 -5.25 -3.29 9.09
CA LEU A 145 -6.01 -2.48 8.13
C LEU A 145 -5.65 -2.85 6.70
N LEU A 146 -4.36 -2.82 6.38
CA LEU A 146 -3.87 -3.00 5.02
C LEU A 146 -4.01 -4.45 4.54
N GLU A 147 -3.87 -5.43 5.42
CA GLU A 147 -4.16 -6.83 5.10
C GLU A 147 -5.64 -7.03 4.76
N SER A 148 -6.55 -6.38 5.50
CA SER A 148 -7.99 -6.41 5.19
C SER A 148 -8.30 -5.68 3.88
N VAL A 149 -7.64 -4.56 3.60
CA VAL A 149 -7.73 -3.89 2.29
C VAL A 149 -7.26 -4.82 1.17
N ALA A 150 -6.12 -5.48 1.36
CA ALA A 150 -5.57 -6.43 0.39
C ALA A 150 -6.54 -7.58 0.09
N GLU A 151 -7.25 -8.10 1.08
CA GLU A 151 -8.29 -9.12 0.89
C GLU A 151 -9.44 -8.61 0.00
N ILE A 152 -9.90 -7.39 0.22
CA ILE A 152 -10.95 -6.78 -0.60
C ILE A 152 -10.47 -6.64 -2.04
N LEU A 153 -9.25 -6.14 -2.25
CA LEU A 153 -8.68 -5.98 -3.59
C LEU A 153 -8.48 -7.33 -4.29
N ALA A 154 -8.01 -8.34 -3.57
CA ALA A 154 -7.81 -9.69 -4.12
C ALA A 154 -9.11 -10.29 -4.69
N GLY A 155 -10.25 -9.98 -4.11
CA GLY A 155 -11.55 -10.42 -4.62
C GLY A 155 -11.97 -9.78 -5.94
N LYS A 156 -11.27 -8.74 -6.39
CA LYS A 156 -11.57 -7.97 -7.60
C LYS A 156 -10.50 -8.05 -8.69
N LEU A 157 -9.37 -8.65 -8.40
CA LEU A 157 -8.25 -8.84 -9.34
C LEU A 157 -8.26 -10.16 -10.09
#